data_232f9e9ec2d6a4bdcfca623f975d39c1
#
_entry.id   232f9e9ec2d6a4bdcfca623f975d39c1
#
_cell.length_a   1.000
_cell.length_b   1.000
_cell.length_c   1.000
_cell.angle_alpha   90.00
_cell.angle_beta   90.00
_cell.angle_gamma   90.00
#
_symmetry.space_group_name_H-M   'P 1'
#
loop_
_entity.id
_entity.type
_entity.pdbx_description
1 polymer ?
#
loop_
_entity_poly.entity_id
_entity_poly.type
_entity_poly.pdbx_seq_one_letter_code
_entity_poly.pdbx_strand_id
1 'polypeptide(L)'
;MKSRDSQLRLRRFHVDGKRRRVAQIEAMIADFLRMAGDLDREIAAEEQKAGITDLTHFAYPTYARAARTRRENLTRSSDELKDQLGEARSQLDDA
;
A
#
# COMPACT_ATOMS: atom_id res chain seq x y z
N MET A 1 2.65 -42.76 9.04
CA MET A 1 1.25 -43.00 9.42
C MET A 1 0.36 -41.95 8.80
N LYS A 2 -0.79 -42.33 8.29
CA LYS A 2 -1.70 -41.46 7.54
C LYS A 2 -2.15 -40.24 8.35
N SER A 3 -2.44 -40.39 9.64
CA SER A 3 -2.91 -39.29 10.50
C SER A 3 -1.83 -38.20 10.69
N ARG A 4 -0.58 -38.62 10.87
CA ARG A 4 0.56 -37.71 11.00
C ARG A 4 0.84 -36.97 9.69
N ASP A 5 0.76 -37.68 8.55
CA ASP A 5 0.94 -37.08 7.23
C ASP A 5 -0.17 -36.07 6.94
N SER A 6 -1.40 -36.37 7.31
CA SER A 6 -2.54 -35.44 7.16
C SER A 6 -2.34 -34.17 7.99
N GLN A 7 -1.84 -34.30 9.23
CA GLN A 7 -1.53 -33.16 10.09
C GLN A 7 -0.43 -32.27 9.52
N LEU A 8 0.63 -32.90 8.96
CA LEU A 8 1.72 -32.15 8.33
C LEU A 8 1.25 -31.40 7.08
N ARG A 9 0.41 -32.02 6.27
CA ARG A 9 -0.20 -31.36 5.09
C ARG A 9 -1.06 -30.17 5.48
N LEU A 10 -1.87 -30.34 6.50
CA LEU A 10 -2.74 -29.27 7.00
C LEU A 10 -1.88 -28.10 7.51
N ARG A 11 -0.84 -28.39 8.27
CA ARG A 11 0.08 -27.37 8.78
C ARG A 11 0.75 -26.60 7.65
N ARG A 12 1.25 -27.29 6.61
CA ARG A 12 1.82 -26.66 5.41
C ARG A 12 0.81 -25.76 4.73
N PHE A 13 -0.40 -26.24 4.57
CA PHE A 13 -1.47 -25.47 3.95
C PHE A 13 -1.71 -24.16 4.69
N HIS A 14 -1.76 -24.20 6.02
CA HIS A 14 -1.94 -23.01 6.84
C HIS A 14 -0.75 -22.04 6.73
N VAL A 15 0.46 -22.54 6.78
CA VAL A 15 1.67 -21.73 6.63
C VAL A 15 1.72 -21.08 5.24
N ASP A 16 1.43 -21.83 4.19
CA ASP A 16 1.40 -21.31 2.83
C ASP A 16 0.34 -20.24 2.64
N GLY A 17 -0.83 -20.41 3.28
CA GLY A 17 -1.88 -19.40 3.29
C GLY A 17 -1.43 -18.10 3.96
N LYS A 18 -0.71 -18.19 5.06
CA LYS A 18 -0.17 -17.03 5.77
C LYS A 18 0.93 -16.33 4.97
N ARG A 19 1.77 -17.10 4.29
CA ARG A 19 2.78 -16.54 3.36
C ARG A 19 2.12 -15.78 2.22
N ARG A 20 1.06 -16.34 1.64
CA ARG A 20 0.31 -15.66 0.57
C ARG A 20 -0.31 -14.36 1.08
N ARG A 21 -0.83 -14.35 2.31
CA ARG A 21 -1.39 -13.13 2.90
C ARG A 21 -0.34 -12.04 3.02
N VAL A 22 0.85 -12.36 3.52
CA VAL A 22 1.98 -11.42 3.59
C VAL A 22 2.30 -10.87 2.21
N ALA A 23 2.45 -11.74 1.21
CA ALA A 23 2.79 -11.34 -0.16
C ALA A 23 1.72 -10.44 -0.78
N GLN A 24 0.43 -10.73 -0.54
CA GLN A 24 -0.67 -9.91 -1.02
C GLN A 24 -0.63 -8.50 -0.44
N ILE A 25 -0.40 -8.38 0.86
CA ILE A 25 -0.33 -7.08 1.53
C ILE A 25 0.89 -6.29 1.02
N GLU A 26 2.04 -6.94 0.89
CA GLU A 26 3.25 -6.30 0.34
C GLU A 26 3.01 -5.77 -1.08
N ALA A 27 2.32 -6.55 -1.92
CA ALA A 27 1.98 -6.13 -3.28
C ALA A 27 1.04 -4.93 -3.29
N MET A 28 0.05 -4.89 -2.40
CA MET A 28 -0.87 -3.75 -2.27
C MET A 28 -0.14 -2.49 -1.84
N ILE A 29 0.77 -2.59 -0.87
CA ILE A 29 1.59 -1.45 -0.43
C ILE A 29 2.42 -0.93 -1.60
N ALA A 30 3.09 -1.82 -2.34
CA ALA A 30 3.89 -1.42 -3.50
C ALA A 30 3.05 -0.70 -4.57
N ASP A 31 1.83 -1.19 -4.84
CA ASP A 31 0.92 -0.55 -5.79
C ASP A 31 0.50 0.84 -5.34
N PHE A 32 0.14 1.02 -4.08
CA PHE A 32 -0.26 2.31 -3.54
C PHE A 32 0.88 3.31 -3.56
N LEU A 33 2.09 2.88 -3.22
CA LEU A 33 3.27 3.75 -3.27
C LEU A 33 3.61 4.16 -4.70
N ARG A 34 3.45 3.27 -5.67
CA ARG A 34 3.64 3.60 -7.09
C ARG A 34 2.62 4.62 -7.54
N MET A 35 1.34 4.44 -7.19
CA MET A 35 0.28 5.38 -7.53
C MET A 35 0.53 6.76 -6.89
N ALA A 36 0.98 6.79 -5.64
CA ALA A 36 1.34 8.04 -4.97
C ALA A 36 2.51 8.74 -5.68
N GLY A 37 3.51 7.99 -6.12
CA GLY A 37 4.63 8.53 -6.90
C GLY A 37 4.19 9.12 -8.24
N ASP A 38 3.24 8.47 -8.92
CA ASP A 38 2.67 8.99 -10.16
C ASP A 38 1.95 10.32 -9.92
N LEU A 39 1.17 10.41 -8.84
CA LEU A 39 0.49 11.65 -8.45
C LEU A 39 1.48 12.76 -8.09
N ASP A 40 2.58 12.45 -7.43
CA ASP A 40 3.63 13.42 -7.13
C ASP A 40 4.19 14.05 -8.41
N ARG A 41 4.41 13.24 -9.45
CA ARG A 41 4.90 13.74 -10.74
C ARG A 41 3.86 14.61 -11.45
N GLU A 42 2.60 14.23 -11.39
CA GLU A 42 1.50 15.02 -11.98
C GLU A 42 1.34 16.36 -11.26
N ILE A 43 1.42 16.36 -9.94
CA ILE A 43 1.36 17.60 -9.13
C ILE A 43 2.52 18.53 -9.52
N ALA A 44 3.73 18.01 -9.56
CA ALA A 44 4.91 18.79 -9.92
C ALA A 44 4.78 19.40 -11.33
N ALA A 45 4.27 18.63 -12.30
CA ALA A 45 4.06 19.10 -13.66
C ALA A 45 3.01 20.22 -13.73
N GLU A 46 1.91 20.08 -13.01
CA GLU A 46 0.86 21.10 -12.99
C GLU A 46 1.32 22.37 -12.28
N GLU A 47 2.05 22.25 -11.19
CA GLU A 47 2.63 23.40 -10.48
C GLU A 47 3.63 24.13 -11.37
N GLN A 48 4.46 23.39 -12.11
CA GLN A 48 5.42 23.98 -13.03
C GLN A 48 4.74 24.76 -14.16
N LYS A 49 3.68 24.20 -14.75
CA LYS A 49 2.91 24.87 -15.79
C LYS A 49 2.26 26.16 -15.30
N ALA A 50 1.73 26.13 -14.10
CA ALA A 50 1.07 27.29 -13.51
C ALA A 50 2.06 28.33 -12.98
N GLY A 51 3.29 27.91 -12.66
CA GLY A 51 4.27 28.75 -11.99
C GLY A 51 3.91 29.07 -10.55
N ILE A 52 3.04 28.25 -9.92
CA ILE A 52 2.51 28.45 -8.59
C ILE A 52 2.72 27.18 -7.79
N THR A 53 3.37 27.27 -6.63
CA THR A 53 3.57 26.18 -5.69
C THR A 53 2.83 26.39 -4.37
N ASP A 54 2.37 27.62 -4.11
CA ASP A 54 1.65 27.98 -2.91
C ASP A 54 0.22 27.45 -2.98
N LEU A 55 -0.13 26.52 -2.09
CA LEU A 55 -1.44 25.89 -2.01
C LEU A 55 -2.56 26.88 -1.66
N THR A 56 -2.22 28.01 -1.00
CA THR A 56 -3.19 29.03 -0.59
C THR A 56 -3.45 30.05 -1.68
N HIS A 57 -2.65 30.04 -2.75
CA HIS A 57 -2.84 30.95 -3.87
C HIS A 57 -4.16 30.64 -4.58
N PHE A 58 -4.95 31.70 -4.89
CA PHE A 58 -6.27 31.54 -5.51
C PHE A 58 -6.21 30.83 -6.87
N ALA A 59 -5.10 30.95 -7.60
CA ALA A 59 -4.91 30.36 -8.92
C ALA A 59 -4.17 29.03 -8.87
N TYR A 60 -4.00 28.42 -7.68
CA TYR A 60 -3.40 27.11 -7.59
C TYR A 60 -4.21 26.09 -8.42
N PRO A 61 -3.56 25.22 -9.22
CA PRO A 61 -4.28 24.32 -10.13
C PRO A 61 -5.26 23.40 -9.40
N THR A 62 -6.51 23.40 -9.85
CA THR A 62 -7.57 22.55 -9.26
C THR A 62 -7.21 21.08 -9.35
N TYR A 63 -6.65 20.64 -10.48
CA TYR A 63 -6.21 19.26 -10.64
C TYR A 63 -5.13 18.89 -9.63
N ALA A 64 -4.14 19.73 -9.43
CA ALA A 64 -3.06 19.48 -8.47
C ALA A 64 -3.59 19.40 -7.04
N ARG A 65 -4.59 20.20 -6.69
CA ARG A 65 -5.26 20.14 -5.38
C ARG A 65 -5.96 18.81 -5.17
N ALA A 66 -6.72 18.36 -6.16
CA ALA A 66 -7.40 17.06 -6.11
C ALA A 66 -6.39 15.90 -6.07
N ALA A 67 -5.32 15.98 -6.83
CA ALA A 67 -4.26 14.98 -6.85
C ALA A 67 -3.56 14.86 -5.49
N ARG A 68 -3.35 15.99 -4.80
CA ARG A 68 -2.77 16.00 -3.45
C ARG A 68 -3.66 15.27 -2.45
N THR A 69 -4.97 15.48 -2.53
CA THR A 69 -5.92 14.77 -1.65
C THR A 69 -5.89 13.28 -1.91
N ARG A 70 -5.87 12.85 -3.16
CA ARG A 70 -5.75 11.44 -3.52
C ARG A 70 -4.44 10.84 -3.02
N ARG A 71 -3.34 11.57 -3.16
CA ARG A 71 -2.04 11.15 -2.68
C ARG A 71 -2.03 10.93 -1.17
N GLU A 72 -2.60 11.84 -0.42
CA GLU A 72 -2.75 11.72 1.04
C GLU A 72 -3.56 10.49 1.42
N ASN A 73 -4.65 10.23 0.71
CA ASN A 73 -5.50 9.05 0.95
C ASN A 73 -4.73 7.75 0.66
N LEU A 74 -3.95 7.72 -0.42
CA LEU A 74 -3.12 6.55 -0.76
C LEU A 74 -2.04 6.31 0.29
N THR A 75 -1.40 7.36 0.77
CA THR A 75 -0.38 7.27 1.82
C THR A 75 -0.98 6.74 3.12
N ARG A 76 -2.16 7.23 3.49
CA ARG A 76 -2.88 6.74 4.68
C ARG A 76 -3.26 5.28 4.55
N SER A 77 -3.79 4.88 3.39
CA SER A 77 -4.13 3.48 3.13
C SER A 77 -2.90 2.58 3.16
N SER A 78 -1.77 3.07 2.63
CA SER A 78 -0.49 2.35 2.69
C SER A 78 -0.03 2.17 4.14
N ASP A 79 -0.17 3.19 4.99
CA ASP A 79 0.20 3.10 6.39
C ASP A 79 -0.67 2.08 7.15
N GLU A 80 -1.97 2.06 6.87
CA GLU A 80 -2.88 1.05 7.43
C GLU A 80 -2.47 -0.36 6.99
N LEU A 81 -2.08 -0.53 5.73
CA LEU A 81 -1.61 -1.82 5.23
C LEU A 81 -0.30 -2.24 5.87
N LYS A 82 0.59 -1.30 6.22
CA LYS A 82 1.83 -1.62 6.94
C LYS A 82 1.55 -2.20 8.31
N ASP A 83 0.53 -1.70 9.00
CA ASP A 83 0.09 -2.26 10.28
C ASP A 83 -0.45 -3.68 10.09
N GLN A 84 -1.27 -3.90 9.07
CA GLN A 84 -1.77 -5.24 8.71
C GLN A 84 -0.63 -6.18 8.32
N LEU A 85 0.39 -5.67 7.62
CA LEU A 85 1.56 -6.46 7.26
C LEU A 85 2.32 -6.94 8.49
N GLY A 86 2.52 -6.05 9.46
CA GLY A 86 3.16 -6.42 10.73
C GLY A 86 2.41 -7.54 11.44
N GLU A 87 1.09 -7.44 11.48
CA GLU A 87 0.23 -8.47 12.07
C GLU A 87 0.29 -9.78 11.30
N ALA A 88 0.24 -9.72 9.96
CA ALA A 88 0.33 -10.90 9.11
C ALA A 88 1.68 -11.61 9.24
N ARG A 89 2.78 -10.86 9.34
CA ARG A 89 4.12 -11.40 9.58
C ARG A 89 4.22 -12.07 10.93
N SER A 90 3.63 -11.46 11.97
CA SER A 90 3.58 -12.04 13.31
C SER A 90 2.82 -13.38 13.30
N GLN A 91 1.69 -13.44 12.63
CA GLN A 91 0.91 -14.67 12.48
C GLN A 91 1.70 -15.76 11.73
N LEU A 92 2.47 -15.38 10.72
CA LEU A 92 3.32 -16.31 9.99
C LEU A 92 4.45 -16.85 10.88
N ASP A 93 5.08 -15.98 11.67
CA ASP A 93 6.17 -16.36 12.57
C ASP A 93 5.68 -17.31 13.67
N ASP A 94 4.42 -17.17 14.11
CA ASP A 94 3.80 -18.00 15.13
C ASP A 94 3.33 -19.36 14.58
N ALA A 95 3.38 -19.56 13.30
CA ALA A 95 2.85 -20.75 12.64
C ALA A 95 3.84 -21.97 12.67
#